data_1ea5554091b8a57c41e0d78bd971320e
#
_entry.id   1ea5554091b8a57c41e0d78bd971320e
#
_cell.length_a   1.000
_cell.length_b   1.000
_cell.length_c   1.000
_cell.angle_alpha   90.00
_cell.angle_beta   90.00
_cell.angle_gamma   90.00
#
_symmetry.space_group_name_H-M   'P 1'
#
loop_
_entity.id
_entity.type
_entity.pdbx_description
1 polymer ?
#
loop_
_entity_poly.entity_id
_entity_poly.type
_entity_poly.pdbx_seq_one_letter_code
_entity_poly.pdbx_strand_id
1 'polypeptide(L)'
;MVFSMNKSQTQATSATSADVAEFGKNKFELEQFLLRNLNNALNINDESSYLNSFDIKVASNDSGVFYVPNLPVSYSLSKKLYFDIFAIFAGILYPYKTLLPQNNAYFVPYDTRNPNMARAFFFPWLDGVPTRLKISNLQTFIKEKVSEKHIPIMENNVGIDMTKVVHVAISGSSGQGKTHFVQYLIYCLKSITNQIICIDPKLSDIYLLAKELNLEVFSPTKGSNLNSFISECNALLAKVIAILYQRQEILLIKPETQFERIYIVIDELLALVQGSSKQAREAFSQLLGTIALLGRQTNISLILLSQRFDATAFGGNTAVREQINCICILGEVNANTCQFLLPNTNVDNIVVPAGIGTGIIKFTDSEHRTHIMPLLTPTYTIRKEQST
;
A
#
# COMPACT_ATOMS: atom_id res chain seq x y z
N MET A 1 -44.34 6.30 -24.99
CA MET A 1 -43.27 5.65 -25.79
C MET A 1 -42.32 5.00 -24.83
N VAL A 2 -42.41 3.68 -24.66
CA VAL A 2 -41.56 2.91 -23.74
C VAL A 2 -40.39 2.40 -24.57
N PHE A 3 -39.19 2.85 -24.28
CA PHE A 3 -37.99 2.30 -24.89
C PHE A 3 -37.59 1.00 -24.16
N SER A 4 -37.78 -0.12 -24.85
CA SER A 4 -37.24 -1.42 -24.47
C SER A 4 -35.73 -1.40 -24.68
N MET A 5 -34.94 -1.41 -23.60
CA MET A 5 -33.50 -1.65 -23.66
C MET A 5 -33.27 -3.17 -23.81
N ASN A 6 -32.79 -3.56 -24.97
CA ASN A 6 -32.25 -4.89 -25.22
C ASN A 6 -31.01 -5.11 -24.35
N LYS A 7 -31.09 -6.05 -23.41
CA LYS A 7 -29.96 -6.58 -22.68
C LYS A 7 -29.13 -7.52 -23.56
N SER A 8 -28.19 -6.99 -24.33
CA SER A 8 -27.04 -7.77 -24.76
C SER A 8 -25.94 -7.61 -23.69
N GLN A 9 -25.98 -8.51 -22.70
CA GLN A 9 -24.81 -8.72 -21.82
C GLN A 9 -23.73 -9.37 -22.68
N THR A 10 -22.80 -8.54 -23.17
CA THR A 10 -21.50 -9.02 -23.61
C THR A 10 -20.79 -9.48 -22.34
N GLN A 11 -20.75 -10.78 -22.08
CA GLN A 11 -19.85 -11.38 -21.10
C GLN A 11 -18.44 -11.04 -21.56
N ALA A 12 -17.80 -10.09 -20.88
CA ALA A 12 -16.36 -9.94 -20.94
C ALA A 12 -15.79 -11.25 -20.39
N THR A 13 -15.35 -12.14 -21.26
CA THR A 13 -14.57 -13.31 -20.90
C THR A 13 -13.31 -12.79 -20.23
N SER A 14 -13.23 -12.93 -18.90
CA SER A 14 -12.02 -12.70 -18.17
C SER A 14 -10.95 -13.62 -18.77
N ALA A 15 -9.82 -13.05 -19.20
CA ALA A 15 -8.67 -13.84 -19.66
C ALA A 15 -8.37 -14.92 -18.63
N THR A 16 -8.26 -16.16 -19.07
CA THR A 16 -7.98 -17.28 -18.17
C THR A 16 -6.54 -17.20 -17.68
N SER A 17 -6.24 -17.85 -16.57
CA SER A 17 -4.85 -17.93 -16.06
C SER A 17 -3.90 -18.57 -17.10
N ALA A 18 -4.42 -19.39 -18.00
CA ALA A 18 -3.68 -19.97 -19.11
C ALA A 18 -3.33 -18.92 -20.18
N ASP A 19 -4.27 -18.04 -20.54
CA ASP A 19 -4.06 -16.97 -21.51
C ASP A 19 -3.02 -15.96 -20.99
N VAL A 20 -3.05 -15.65 -19.71
CA VAL A 20 -2.06 -14.80 -19.04
C VAL A 20 -0.68 -15.46 -19.06
N ALA A 21 -0.61 -16.77 -18.84
CA ALA A 21 0.66 -17.52 -18.83
C ALA A 21 1.29 -17.66 -20.24
N GLU A 22 0.52 -17.50 -21.31
CA GLU A 22 1.01 -17.60 -22.68
C GLU A 22 1.45 -16.27 -23.28
N PHE A 23 0.79 -15.17 -22.86
CA PHE A 23 1.14 -13.83 -23.32
C PHE A 23 2.55 -13.43 -22.84
N GLY A 24 3.42 -13.14 -23.78
CA GLY A 24 4.78 -12.68 -23.48
C GLY A 24 5.82 -13.80 -23.25
N LYS A 25 5.47 -15.09 -23.44
CA LYS A 25 6.48 -16.18 -23.44
C LYS A 25 7.57 -15.94 -24.49
N ASN A 26 7.22 -15.39 -25.63
CA ASN A 26 8.17 -14.94 -26.64
C ASN A 26 8.47 -13.45 -26.42
N LYS A 27 9.58 -13.17 -25.72
CA LYS A 27 10.00 -11.78 -25.42
C LYS A 27 10.15 -10.93 -26.67
N PHE A 28 10.68 -11.48 -27.75
CA PHE A 28 10.85 -10.75 -28.99
C PHE A 28 9.51 -10.31 -29.62
N GLU A 29 8.51 -11.19 -29.62
CA GLU A 29 7.19 -10.86 -30.14
C GLU A 29 6.51 -9.78 -29.28
N LEU A 30 6.66 -9.87 -27.95
CA LEU A 30 6.15 -8.86 -27.02
C LEU A 30 6.84 -7.51 -27.23
N GLU A 31 8.16 -7.49 -27.36
CA GLU A 31 8.93 -6.26 -27.65
C GLU A 31 8.46 -5.59 -28.96
N GLN A 32 8.27 -6.37 -30.02
CA GLN A 32 7.79 -5.87 -31.32
C GLN A 32 6.34 -5.40 -31.27
N PHE A 33 5.50 -6.07 -30.48
CA PHE A 33 4.13 -5.67 -30.26
C PHE A 33 4.05 -4.32 -29.54
N LEU A 34 4.81 -4.16 -28.43
CA LEU A 34 4.87 -2.92 -27.67
C LEU A 34 5.46 -1.78 -28.50
N LEU A 35 6.52 -2.04 -29.26
CA LEU A 35 7.16 -1.04 -30.14
C LEU A 35 6.16 -0.47 -31.15
N ARG A 36 5.43 -1.34 -31.86
CA ARG A 36 4.44 -0.93 -32.86
C ARG A 36 3.30 -0.12 -32.24
N ASN A 37 2.74 -0.61 -31.13
CA ASN A 37 1.62 0.07 -30.49
C ASN A 37 2.03 1.42 -29.89
N LEU A 38 3.23 1.52 -29.29
CA LEU A 38 3.73 2.78 -28.76
C LEU A 38 3.96 3.81 -29.88
N ASN A 39 4.56 3.41 -31.00
CA ASN A 39 4.72 4.30 -32.17
C ASN A 39 3.37 4.81 -32.69
N ASN A 40 2.36 3.93 -32.80
CA ASN A 40 1.02 4.32 -33.21
C ASN A 40 0.38 5.33 -32.24
N ALA A 41 0.48 5.07 -30.93
CA ALA A 41 -0.09 5.94 -29.91
C ALA A 41 0.60 7.32 -29.86
N LEU A 42 1.93 7.37 -29.97
CA LEU A 42 2.68 8.63 -30.03
C LEU A 42 2.35 9.45 -31.29
N ASN A 43 2.14 8.79 -32.43
CA ASN A 43 1.71 9.46 -33.65
C ASN A 43 0.33 10.11 -33.53
N ILE A 44 -0.63 9.44 -32.90
CA ILE A 44 -1.98 9.97 -32.66
C ILE A 44 -1.95 11.15 -31.68
N ASN A 45 -1.06 11.14 -30.71
CA ASN A 45 -0.93 12.17 -29.67
C ASN A 45 -0.04 13.35 -30.09
N ASP A 46 0.29 13.51 -31.38
CA ASP A 46 1.19 14.55 -31.92
C ASP A 46 2.62 14.58 -31.34
N GLU A 47 3.05 13.49 -30.71
CA GLU A 47 4.43 13.31 -30.20
C GLU A 47 5.37 12.71 -31.27
N SER A 48 5.20 13.19 -32.50
CA SER A 48 5.88 12.65 -33.69
C SER A 48 7.42 12.73 -33.65
N SER A 49 7.97 13.62 -32.82
CA SER A 49 9.43 13.75 -32.65
C SER A 49 10.10 12.52 -32.05
N TYR A 50 9.32 11.63 -31.39
CA TYR A 50 9.82 10.40 -30.80
C TYR A 50 9.64 9.16 -31.69
N LEU A 51 8.92 9.27 -32.81
CA LEU A 51 8.62 8.13 -33.66
C LEU A 51 9.91 7.46 -34.19
N ASN A 52 9.95 6.12 -34.04
CA ASN A 52 11.08 5.28 -34.49
C ASN A 52 12.46 5.66 -33.89
N SER A 53 12.50 6.49 -32.86
CA SER A 53 13.72 6.93 -32.19
C SER A 53 13.96 6.24 -30.84
N PHE A 54 13.42 5.04 -30.67
CA PHE A 54 13.59 4.23 -29.47
C PHE A 54 13.46 2.74 -29.75
N ASP A 55 13.98 1.95 -28.83
CA ASP A 55 13.76 0.50 -28.76
C ASP A 55 12.98 0.12 -27.50
N ILE A 56 12.28 -1.01 -27.57
CA ILE A 56 11.59 -1.61 -26.43
C ILE A 56 12.26 -2.93 -26.10
N LYS A 57 12.63 -3.12 -24.83
CA LYS A 57 13.28 -4.34 -24.33
C LYS A 57 12.64 -4.84 -23.05
N VAL A 58 12.28 -6.10 -23.02
CA VAL A 58 11.77 -6.77 -21.80
C VAL A 58 12.95 -7.20 -20.94
N ALA A 59 12.86 -6.94 -19.62
CA ALA A 59 13.89 -7.32 -18.67
C ALA A 59 14.15 -8.85 -18.70
N SER A 60 15.39 -9.26 -18.48
CA SER A 60 15.77 -10.68 -18.56
C SER A 60 15.02 -11.56 -17.57
N ASN A 61 14.72 -11.02 -16.38
CA ASN A 61 13.96 -11.65 -15.31
C ASN A 61 12.44 -11.41 -15.38
N ASP A 62 11.94 -10.86 -16.50
CA ASP A 62 10.53 -10.52 -16.73
C ASP A 62 9.93 -9.56 -15.67
N SER A 63 10.74 -8.73 -15.04
CA SER A 63 10.29 -7.78 -14.03
C SER A 63 9.71 -6.47 -14.57
N GLY A 64 9.76 -6.25 -15.89
CA GLY A 64 9.30 -5.01 -16.52
C GLY A 64 9.85 -4.80 -17.91
N VAL A 65 9.61 -3.60 -18.45
CA VAL A 65 10.01 -3.20 -19.80
C VAL A 65 10.85 -1.93 -19.77
N PHE A 66 11.87 -1.90 -20.60
CA PHE A 66 12.72 -0.74 -20.85
C PHE A 66 12.25 -0.01 -22.13
N TYR A 67 12.07 1.29 -22.02
CA TYR A 67 12.04 2.21 -23.13
C TYR A 67 13.45 2.77 -23.31
N VAL A 68 14.11 2.42 -24.37
CA VAL A 68 15.51 2.78 -24.67
C VAL A 68 15.52 3.84 -25.76
N PRO A 69 15.70 5.13 -25.46
CA PRO A 69 15.72 6.17 -26.47
C PRO A 69 17.00 6.08 -27.32
N ASN A 70 16.84 6.14 -28.61
CA ASN A 70 17.95 6.26 -29.60
C ASN A 70 18.02 7.71 -30.06
N LEU A 71 18.30 8.62 -29.16
CA LEU A 71 18.40 10.06 -29.35
C LEU A 71 19.73 10.55 -28.82
N PRO A 72 20.30 11.64 -29.38
CA PRO A 72 21.52 12.25 -28.85
C PRO A 72 21.46 12.44 -27.33
N VAL A 73 22.55 12.19 -26.61
CA VAL A 73 22.60 12.29 -25.13
C VAL A 73 22.19 13.68 -24.65
N SER A 74 22.45 14.71 -25.46
CA SER A 74 22.04 16.10 -25.20
C SER A 74 20.53 16.34 -25.31
N TYR A 75 19.76 15.39 -25.89
CA TYR A 75 18.31 15.54 -25.99
C TYR A 75 17.65 15.29 -24.65
N SER A 76 16.89 16.27 -24.17
CA SER A 76 16.19 16.18 -22.90
C SER A 76 14.87 15.41 -23.04
N LEU A 77 14.74 14.30 -22.32
CA LEU A 77 13.48 13.57 -22.21
C LEU A 77 12.70 14.09 -21.01
N SER A 78 11.43 14.42 -21.24
CA SER A 78 10.58 15.02 -20.22
C SER A 78 9.97 13.98 -19.26
N LYS A 79 9.66 14.41 -18.04
CA LYS A 79 8.85 13.63 -17.11
C LYS A 79 7.46 13.30 -17.70
N LYS A 80 6.89 14.22 -18.48
CA LYS A 80 5.60 14.02 -19.16
C LYS A 80 5.67 12.79 -20.08
N LEU A 81 6.70 12.68 -20.92
CA LEU A 81 6.88 11.52 -21.79
C LEU A 81 6.90 10.20 -21.02
N TYR A 82 7.55 10.14 -19.86
CA TYR A 82 7.56 8.95 -19.02
C TYR A 82 6.13 8.52 -18.63
N PHE A 83 5.29 9.45 -18.17
CA PHE A 83 3.93 9.14 -17.77
C PHE A 83 3.01 8.85 -18.95
N ASP A 84 3.22 9.50 -20.09
CA ASP A 84 2.48 9.20 -21.32
C ASP A 84 2.78 7.76 -21.80
N ILE A 85 4.05 7.36 -21.80
CA ILE A 85 4.45 5.97 -22.12
C ILE A 85 3.87 4.99 -21.10
N PHE A 86 3.91 5.32 -19.79
CA PHE A 86 3.31 4.51 -18.74
C PHE A 86 1.82 4.25 -19.00
N ALA A 87 1.05 5.29 -19.31
CA ALA A 87 -0.38 5.19 -19.58
C ALA A 87 -0.66 4.32 -20.84
N ILE A 88 0.12 4.51 -21.89
CA ILE A 88 0.02 3.73 -23.14
C ILE A 88 0.32 2.25 -22.86
N PHE A 89 1.44 1.95 -22.19
CA PHE A 89 1.81 0.56 -21.88
C PHE A 89 0.82 -0.11 -20.92
N ALA A 90 0.30 0.62 -19.94
CA ALA A 90 -0.70 0.08 -19.03
C ALA A 90 -1.96 -0.39 -19.78
N GLY A 91 -2.41 0.38 -20.79
CA GLY A 91 -3.52 -0.02 -21.65
C GLY A 91 -3.21 -1.19 -22.58
N ILE A 92 -2.03 -1.20 -23.20
CA ILE A 92 -1.62 -2.26 -24.14
C ILE A 92 -1.42 -3.60 -23.43
N LEU A 93 -0.85 -3.58 -22.22
CA LEU A 93 -0.50 -4.79 -21.48
C LEU A 93 -1.69 -5.38 -20.71
N TYR A 94 -2.76 -4.61 -20.48
CA TYR A 94 -3.97 -5.11 -19.82
C TYR A 94 -4.68 -6.16 -20.69
N PRO A 95 -5.18 -7.30 -20.14
CA PRO A 95 -5.14 -7.70 -18.73
C PRO A 95 -3.95 -8.60 -18.34
N TYR A 96 -2.97 -8.76 -19.19
CA TYR A 96 -1.89 -9.75 -19.05
C TYR A 96 -0.81 -9.32 -18.06
N LYS A 97 -0.54 -8.04 -17.98
CA LYS A 97 0.44 -7.44 -17.05
C LYS A 97 -0.17 -6.20 -16.40
N THR A 98 0.16 -5.95 -15.15
CA THR A 98 -0.16 -4.70 -14.44
C THR A 98 1.10 -3.90 -14.23
N LEU A 99 1.23 -2.74 -14.90
CA LEU A 99 2.34 -1.83 -14.67
C LEU A 99 2.25 -1.20 -13.28
N LEU A 100 3.41 -1.02 -12.67
CA LEU A 100 3.55 -0.37 -11.36
C LEU A 100 3.99 1.07 -11.55
N PRO A 101 3.16 2.07 -11.18
CA PRO A 101 3.54 3.47 -11.34
C PRO A 101 4.72 3.83 -10.42
N GLN A 102 5.67 4.57 -10.97
CA GLN A 102 6.80 5.14 -10.25
C GLN A 102 6.46 6.56 -9.79
N ASN A 103 6.92 6.97 -8.62
CA ASN A 103 6.72 8.34 -8.12
C ASN A 103 7.41 9.40 -9.00
N ASN A 104 8.54 9.03 -9.59
CA ASN A 104 9.35 9.91 -10.42
C ASN A 104 9.90 9.15 -11.63
N ALA A 105 10.18 9.89 -12.70
CA ALA A 105 10.87 9.38 -13.85
C ALA A 105 12.38 9.49 -13.61
N TYR A 106 13.07 8.37 -13.58
CA TYR A 106 14.52 8.31 -13.53
C TYR A 106 15.05 7.51 -14.71
N PHE A 107 16.21 7.92 -15.21
CA PHE A 107 16.97 7.05 -16.09
C PHE A 107 17.60 5.92 -15.27
N VAL A 108 17.48 4.73 -15.83
CA VAL A 108 18.26 3.58 -15.40
C VAL A 108 19.35 3.31 -16.41
N PRO A 109 20.54 2.83 -16.02
CA PRO A 109 21.57 2.45 -16.95
C PRO A 109 21.08 1.28 -17.82
N TYR A 110 21.35 1.36 -19.12
CA TYR A 110 21.11 0.28 -20.06
C TYR A 110 22.43 -0.15 -20.68
N ASP A 111 22.76 -1.45 -20.54
CA ASP A 111 24.04 -1.98 -21.00
C ASP A 111 24.09 -2.04 -22.53
N THR A 112 24.83 -1.11 -23.13
CA THR A 112 25.02 -1.00 -24.57
C THR A 112 26.33 -0.32 -24.87
N ARG A 113 26.89 -0.64 -26.05
CA ARG A 113 28.09 0.03 -26.57
C ARG A 113 27.79 1.41 -27.18
N ASN A 114 26.52 1.72 -27.42
CA ASN A 114 26.09 3.00 -27.97
C ASN A 114 25.77 3.98 -26.83
N PRO A 115 26.56 5.05 -26.63
CA PRO A 115 26.30 6.03 -25.56
C PRO A 115 24.91 6.68 -25.64
N ASN A 116 24.33 6.83 -26.83
CA ASN A 116 22.99 7.40 -27.00
C ASN A 116 21.89 6.50 -26.45
N MET A 117 22.17 5.20 -26.31
CA MET A 117 21.24 4.20 -25.80
C MET A 117 21.60 3.71 -24.38
N ALA A 118 22.60 4.30 -23.74
CA ALA A 118 23.06 3.86 -22.41
C ALA A 118 22.12 4.26 -21.26
N ARG A 119 21.01 4.91 -21.55
CA ARG A 119 19.98 5.34 -20.60
C ARG A 119 18.62 4.82 -21.05
N ALA A 120 17.80 4.40 -20.11
CA ALA A 120 16.45 3.94 -20.40
C ALA A 120 15.46 4.41 -19.33
N PHE A 121 14.16 4.45 -19.68
CA PHE A 121 13.11 4.42 -18.68
C PHE A 121 12.74 2.97 -18.40
N PHE A 122 12.52 2.62 -17.13
CA PHE A 122 12.09 1.29 -16.73
C PHE A 122 10.67 1.35 -16.20
N PHE A 123 9.83 0.44 -16.67
CA PHE A 123 8.43 0.30 -16.27
C PHE A 123 8.26 -1.10 -15.67
N PRO A 124 8.29 -1.24 -14.33
CA PRO A 124 8.09 -2.53 -13.67
C PRO A 124 6.64 -2.98 -13.78
N TRP A 125 6.44 -4.31 -13.80
CA TRP A 125 5.11 -4.90 -13.84
C TRP A 125 4.96 -6.12 -12.94
N LEU A 126 3.69 -6.50 -12.72
CA LEU A 126 3.28 -7.79 -12.17
C LEU A 126 2.51 -8.56 -13.23
N ASP A 127 2.53 -9.89 -13.15
CA ASP A 127 1.74 -10.75 -14.02
C ASP A 127 0.26 -10.66 -13.71
N GLY A 128 -0.55 -10.56 -14.76
CA GLY A 128 -2.01 -10.48 -14.67
C GLY A 128 -2.53 -9.19 -14.07
N VAL A 129 -3.77 -9.23 -13.64
CA VAL A 129 -4.44 -8.15 -12.91
C VAL A 129 -4.51 -8.48 -11.43
N PRO A 130 -4.43 -7.49 -10.53
CA PRO A 130 -4.62 -7.71 -9.11
C PRO A 130 -5.98 -8.38 -8.84
N THR A 131 -5.97 -9.51 -8.17
CA THR A 131 -7.16 -10.26 -7.79
C THR A 131 -7.26 -10.40 -6.29
N ARG A 132 -8.52 -10.43 -5.81
CA ARG A 132 -8.82 -10.51 -4.39
C ARG A 132 -8.47 -11.87 -3.83
N LEU A 133 -7.68 -11.90 -2.77
CA LEU A 133 -7.40 -13.09 -2.00
C LEU A 133 -8.68 -13.56 -1.26
N LYS A 134 -9.12 -14.77 -1.55
CA LYS A 134 -10.30 -15.40 -0.94
C LYS A 134 -9.88 -16.53 -0.02
N ILE A 135 -10.09 -16.38 1.28
CA ILE A 135 -9.62 -17.31 2.30
C ILE A 135 -10.82 -18.02 2.92
N SER A 136 -10.93 -19.31 2.66
CA SER A 136 -12.02 -20.16 3.20
C SER A 136 -11.84 -20.51 4.68
N ASN A 137 -10.61 -20.59 5.15
CA ASN A 137 -10.27 -20.82 6.56
C ASN A 137 -9.04 -19.99 6.94
N LEU A 138 -9.30 -18.92 7.70
CA LEU A 138 -8.27 -17.95 8.06
C LEU A 138 -7.16 -18.57 8.93
N GLN A 139 -7.49 -19.42 9.89
CA GLN A 139 -6.51 -19.99 10.82
C GLN A 139 -5.52 -20.92 10.10
N THR A 140 -6.00 -21.78 9.21
CA THR A 140 -5.15 -22.65 8.40
C THR A 140 -4.27 -21.82 7.46
N PHE A 141 -4.87 -20.84 6.79
CA PHE A 141 -4.17 -19.94 5.88
C PHE A 141 -3.01 -19.20 6.57
N ILE A 142 -3.26 -18.66 7.77
CA ILE A 142 -2.24 -17.93 8.54
C ILE A 142 -1.05 -18.85 8.85
N LYS A 143 -1.31 -20.06 9.34
CA LYS A 143 -0.25 -21.02 9.68
C LYS A 143 0.64 -21.38 8.49
N GLU A 144 0.07 -21.44 7.29
CA GLU A 144 0.78 -21.89 6.08
C GLU A 144 1.44 -20.76 5.28
N LYS A 145 0.85 -19.58 5.29
CA LYS A 145 1.19 -18.49 4.33
C LYS A 145 1.72 -17.22 4.96
N VAL A 146 1.53 -17.03 6.27
CA VAL A 146 1.89 -15.77 6.94
C VAL A 146 3.24 -15.89 7.63
N SER A 147 4.08 -14.90 7.41
CA SER A 147 5.34 -14.68 8.13
C SER A 147 5.59 -13.17 8.26
N GLU A 148 6.54 -12.78 9.10
CA GLU A 148 6.90 -11.35 9.24
C GLU A 148 7.38 -10.74 7.91
N LYS A 149 8.06 -11.53 7.08
CA LYS A 149 8.53 -11.10 5.75
C LYS A 149 7.44 -11.11 4.68
N HIS A 150 6.30 -11.75 4.96
CA HIS A 150 5.23 -11.86 3.97
C HIS A 150 3.87 -12.05 4.64
N ILE A 151 3.07 -10.98 4.64
CA ILE A 151 1.64 -11.04 4.93
C ILE A 151 0.90 -10.91 3.60
N PRO A 152 0.31 -12.01 3.06
CA PRO A 152 -0.39 -11.97 1.77
C PRO A 152 -1.57 -11.01 1.82
N ILE A 153 -1.75 -10.16 0.82
CA ILE A 153 -2.86 -9.20 0.74
C ILE A 153 -3.72 -9.36 -0.53
N MET A 154 -3.16 -9.94 -1.57
CA MET A 154 -3.85 -10.29 -2.81
C MET A 154 -3.34 -11.62 -3.34
N GLU A 155 -4.00 -12.17 -4.36
CA GLU A 155 -3.51 -13.34 -5.09
C GLU A 155 -2.13 -13.06 -5.76
N ASN A 156 -1.57 -14.06 -6.42
CA ASN A 156 -0.28 -13.97 -7.12
C ASN A 156 0.88 -13.57 -6.19
N ASN A 157 0.83 -14.01 -4.92
CA ASN A 157 1.89 -13.78 -3.93
C ASN A 157 2.17 -12.29 -3.62
N VAL A 158 1.18 -11.43 -3.81
CA VAL A 158 1.30 -10.02 -3.41
C VAL A 158 1.10 -9.89 -1.91
N GLY A 159 2.12 -9.43 -1.21
CA GLY A 159 2.11 -9.34 0.26
C GLY A 159 2.90 -8.16 0.79
N ILE A 160 2.75 -7.90 2.08
CA ILE A 160 3.47 -6.86 2.82
C ILE A 160 4.60 -7.51 3.61
N ASP A 161 5.82 -7.02 3.43
CA ASP A 161 6.97 -7.37 4.25
C ASP A 161 7.03 -6.45 5.48
N MET A 162 6.57 -6.96 6.64
CA MET A 162 6.54 -6.18 7.88
C MET A 162 7.94 -5.90 8.43
N THR A 163 8.99 -6.56 7.96
CA THR A 163 10.37 -6.23 8.35
C THR A 163 10.84 -4.89 7.73
N LYS A 164 10.21 -4.48 6.62
CA LYS A 164 10.48 -3.24 5.88
C LYS A 164 9.44 -2.15 6.16
N VAL A 165 8.23 -2.56 6.49
CA VAL A 165 7.16 -1.64 6.86
C VAL A 165 7.32 -1.26 8.33
N VAL A 166 7.46 0.04 8.57
CA VAL A 166 7.58 0.58 9.93
C VAL A 166 6.21 1.03 10.44
N HIS A 167 5.53 1.89 9.70
CA HIS A 167 4.21 2.40 10.06
C HIS A 167 3.23 2.24 8.91
N VAL A 168 1.99 1.93 9.26
CA VAL A 168 0.89 1.70 8.32
C VAL A 168 -0.19 2.76 8.53
N ALA A 169 -0.70 3.33 7.43
CA ALA A 169 -1.92 4.13 7.43
C ALA A 169 -2.99 3.47 6.57
N ILE A 170 -4.21 3.37 7.09
CA ILE A 170 -5.38 2.87 6.38
C ILE A 170 -6.43 3.96 6.35
N SER A 171 -6.61 4.57 5.19
CA SER A 171 -7.57 5.64 4.94
C SER A 171 -8.78 5.16 4.15
N GLY A 172 -9.89 5.84 4.28
CA GLY A 172 -11.11 5.60 3.49
C GLY A 172 -12.36 6.03 4.23
N SER A 173 -13.43 6.29 3.51
CA SER A 173 -14.72 6.64 4.07
C SER A 173 -15.34 5.50 4.88
N SER A 174 -16.42 5.76 5.62
CA SER A 174 -17.17 4.71 6.33
C SER A 174 -17.71 3.67 5.36
N GLY A 175 -17.70 2.40 5.74
CA GLY A 175 -18.18 1.30 4.89
C GLY A 175 -17.20 0.81 3.81
N GLN A 176 -16.02 1.40 3.67
CA GLN A 176 -15.05 1.00 2.64
C GLN A 176 -14.17 -0.21 3.03
N GLY A 177 -14.44 -0.87 4.16
CA GLY A 177 -13.75 -2.10 4.55
C GLY A 177 -12.47 -1.90 5.37
N LYS A 178 -12.18 -0.68 5.89
CA LYS A 178 -11.00 -0.43 6.73
C LYS A 178 -10.89 -1.39 7.92
N THR A 179 -11.95 -1.48 8.72
CA THR A 179 -12.00 -2.32 9.93
C THR A 179 -11.78 -3.80 9.57
N HIS A 180 -12.43 -4.29 8.52
CA HIS A 180 -12.25 -5.67 8.06
C HIS A 180 -10.80 -5.96 7.63
N PHE A 181 -10.16 -5.01 6.95
CA PHE A 181 -8.76 -5.18 6.55
C PHE A 181 -7.80 -5.14 7.74
N VAL A 182 -8.00 -4.23 8.69
CA VAL A 182 -7.13 -4.21 9.88
C VAL A 182 -7.35 -5.42 10.79
N GLN A 183 -8.58 -5.94 10.89
CA GLN A 183 -8.82 -7.21 11.60
C GLN A 183 -8.00 -8.35 10.96
N TYR A 184 -7.99 -8.45 9.64
CA TYR A 184 -7.14 -9.40 8.92
C TYR A 184 -5.66 -9.24 9.30
N LEU A 185 -5.16 -7.98 9.28
CA LEU A 185 -3.77 -7.70 9.69
C LEU A 185 -3.51 -8.10 11.14
N ILE A 186 -4.43 -7.80 12.06
CA ILE A 186 -4.28 -8.19 13.48
C ILE A 186 -4.21 -9.71 13.63
N TYR A 187 -5.05 -10.48 12.93
CA TYR A 187 -4.95 -11.96 12.94
C TYR A 187 -3.59 -12.44 12.43
N CYS A 188 -3.09 -11.86 11.33
CA CYS A 188 -1.78 -12.19 10.79
C CYS A 188 -0.66 -11.82 11.77
N LEU A 189 -0.69 -10.61 12.34
CA LEU A 189 0.32 -10.13 13.28
C LEU A 189 0.32 -10.94 14.58
N LYS A 190 -0.86 -11.38 15.06
CA LYS A 190 -0.98 -12.22 16.26
C LYS A 190 -0.25 -13.56 16.11
N SER A 191 -0.11 -14.08 14.89
CA SER A 191 0.68 -15.30 14.63
C SER A 191 2.20 -15.06 14.68
N ILE A 192 2.62 -13.79 14.62
CA ILE A 192 4.03 -13.38 14.60
C ILE A 192 4.47 -12.90 15.98
N THR A 193 3.64 -12.12 16.68
CA THR A 193 3.96 -11.51 17.97
C THR A 193 2.72 -11.42 18.89
N ASN A 194 2.96 -11.42 20.20
CA ASN A 194 1.92 -11.12 21.19
C ASN A 194 1.91 -9.63 21.59
N GLN A 195 2.88 -8.84 21.13
CA GLN A 195 3.05 -7.44 21.50
C GLN A 195 2.18 -6.52 20.62
N ILE A 196 0.84 -6.69 20.73
CA ILE A 196 -0.14 -5.89 19.98
C ILE A 196 -1.02 -5.16 20.97
N ILE A 197 -1.05 -3.84 20.87
CA ILE A 197 -1.86 -2.94 21.69
C ILE A 197 -2.88 -2.27 20.79
N CYS A 198 -4.16 -2.36 21.14
CA CYS A 198 -5.25 -1.76 20.37
C CYS A 198 -5.84 -0.56 21.14
N ILE A 199 -6.09 0.53 20.43
CA ILE A 199 -6.81 1.71 20.93
C ILE A 199 -8.06 1.87 20.05
N ASP A 200 -9.23 1.67 20.64
CA ASP A 200 -10.52 1.75 19.95
C ASP A 200 -11.46 2.75 20.65
N PRO A 201 -11.53 3.99 20.15
CA PRO A 201 -12.37 5.04 20.76
C PRO A 201 -13.87 4.82 20.56
N LYS A 202 -14.27 3.88 19.71
CA LYS A 202 -15.66 3.64 19.32
C LYS A 202 -16.28 2.39 19.95
N LEU A 203 -15.50 1.58 20.68
CA LEU A 203 -15.92 0.26 21.15
C LEU A 203 -16.44 -0.62 20.00
N SER A 204 -15.72 -0.66 18.92
CA SER A 204 -16.09 -1.29 17.66
C SER A 204 -15.61 -2.76 17.56
N ASP A 205 -15.62 -3.28 16.34
CA ASP A 205 -15.16 -4.64 16.04
C ASP A 205 -13.70 -4.90 16.43
N ILE A 206 -12.85 -3.86 16.49
CA ILE A 206 -11.45 -4.01 16.93
C ILE A 206 -11.37 -4.32 18.42
N TYR A 207 -12.21 -3.68 19.23
CA TYR A 207 -12.29 -4.00 20.64
C TYR A 207 -12.71 -5.46 20.88
N LEU A 208 -13.75 -5.93 20.17
CA LEU A 208 -14.24 -7.31 20.28
C LEU A 208 -13.16 -8.31 19.84
N LEU A 209 -12.49 -8.04 18.71
CA LEU A 209 -11.40 -8.87 18.23
C LEU A 209 -10.22 -8.92 19.21
N ALA A 210 -9.82 -7.78 19.76
CA ALA A 210 -8.71 -7.72 20.70
C ALA A 210 -9.01 -8.54 21.97
N LYS A 211 -10.26 -8.50 22.47
CA LYS A 211 -10.71 -9.35 23.58
C LYS A 211 -10.69 -10.83 23.22
N GLU A 212 -11.18 -11.21 22.05
CA GLU A 212 -11.17 -12.59 21.57
C GLU A 212 -9.74 -13.16 21.48
N LEU A 213 -8.80 -12.35 21.01
CA LEU A 213 -7.40 -12.73 20.83
C LEU A 213 -6.52 -12.55 22.09
N ASN A 214 -7.12 -12.13 23.23
CA ASN A 214 -6.40 -11.80 24.47
C ASN A 214 -5.28 -10.77 24.23
N LEU A 215 -5.58 -9.70 23.48
CA LEU A 215 -4.69 -8.57 23.26
C LEU A 215 -4.99 -7.44 24.24
N GLU A 216 -4.00 -6.60 24.52
CA GLU A 216 -4.19 -5.38 25.29
C GLU A 216 -5.04 -4.40 24.49
N VAL A 217 -6.16 -3.92 25.06
CA VAL A 217 -7.08 -3.00 24.40
C VAL A 217 -7.55 -1.90 25.32
N PHE A 218 -7.46 -0.67 24.82
CA PHE A 218 -7.93 0.56 25.45
C PHE A 218 -9.16 1.09 24.73
N SER A 219 -10.22 1.36 25.45
CA SER A 219 -11.48 1.92 24.95
C SER A 219 -12.15 2.75 26.03
N PRO A 220 -13.01 3.71 25.67
CA PRO A 220 -13.76 4.48 26.64
C PRO A 220 -14.62 3.57 27.55
N THR A 221 -14.54 3.77 28.85
CA THR A 221 -15.42 3.08 29.78
C THR A 221 -16.78 3.81 29.90
N LYS A 222 -17.83 3.08 30.26
CA LYS A 222 -19.18 3.67 30.41
C LYS A 222 -19.13 4.81 31.43
N GLY A 223 -19.47 6.03 30.98
CA GLY A 223 -19.45 7.24 31.82
C GLY A 223 -18.12 8.01 31.80
N SER A 224 -17.05 7.51 31.16
CA SER A 224 -15.84 8.30 30.92
C SER A 224 -16.09 9.37 29.86
N ASN A 225 -15.47 10.53 30.03
CA ASN A 225 -15.43 11.54 28.98
C ASN A 225 -14.22 11.34 28.07
N LEU A 226 -14.25 11.96 26.89
CA LEU A 226 -13.19 11.83 25.91
C LEU A 226 -11.82 12.31 26.43
N ASN A 227 -11.78 13.34 27.28
CA ASN A 227 -10.53 13.82 27.87
C ASN A 227 -9.90 12.82 28.83
N SER A 228 -10.70 12.08 29.61
CA SER A 228 -10.21 10.99 30.46
C SER A 228 -9.59 9.90 29.59
N PHE A 229 -10.31 9.49 28.54
CA PHE A 229 -9.84 8.42 27.65
C PHE A 229 -8.54 8.79 26.90
N ILE A 230 -8.45 10.00 26.35
CA ILE A 230 -7.20 10.43 25.68
C ILE A 230 -6.03 10.54 26.67
N SER A 231 -6.31 10.87 27.94
CA SER A 231 -5.28 10.88 28.99
C SER A 231 -4.78 9.47 29.32
N GLU A 232 -5.65 8.47 29.31
CA GLU A 232 -5.26 7.05 29.43
C GLU A 232 -4.42 6.60 28.23
N CYS A 233 -4.81 6.99 27.02
CA CYS A 233 -4.02 6.74 25.82
C CYS A 233 -2.64 7.42 25.89
N ASN A 234 -2.56 8.64 26.38
CA ASN A 234 -1.29 9.34 26.58
C ASN A 234 -0.38 8.63 27.59
N ALA A 235 -0.96 8.15 28.70
CA ALA A 235 -0.21 7.37 29.68
C ALA A 235 0.31 6.05 29.10
N LEU A 236 -0.47 5.38 28.26
CA LEU A 236 -0.04 4.19 27.53
C LEU A 236 1.12 4.50 26.57
N LEU A 237 0.96 5.52 25.70
CA LEU A 237 2.00 5.89 24.76
C LEU A 237 3.29 6.32 25.46
N ALA A 238 3.20 6.99 26.62
CA ALA A 238 4.36 7.32 27.43
C ALA A 238 5.08 6.08 27.96
N LYS A 239 4.36 5.02 28.35
CA LYS A 239 4.97 3.71 28.72
C LYS A 239 5.70 3.09 27.54
N VAL A 240 5.09 3.13 26.35
CA VAL A 240 5.74 2.62 25.13
C VAL A 240 7.01 3.41 24.80
N ILE A 241 7.01 4.72 24.99
CA ILE A 241 8.21 5.56 24.81
C ILE A 241 9.28 5.21 25.85
N ALA A 242 8.93 4.89 27.08
CA ALA A 242 9.91 4.41 28.04
C ALA A 242 10.58 3.11 27.58
N ILE A 243 9.82 2.16 27.01
CA ILE A 243 10.38 0.94 26.40
C ILE A 243 11.29 1.31 25.21
N LEU A 244 10.87 2.28 24.39
CA LEU A 244 11.65 2.76 23.25
C LEU A 244 13.03 3.25 23.71
N TYR A 245 13.09 4.10 24.71
CA TYR A 245 14.36 4.61 25.24
C TYR A 245 15.22 3.50 25.86
N GLN A 246 14.63 2.58 26.61
CA GLN A 246 15.34 1.40 27.13
C GLN A 246 15.97 0.57 25.99
N ARG A 247 15.23 0.35 24.90
CA ARG A 247 15.75 -0.35 23.73
C ARG A 247 16.87 0.42 23.04
N GLN A 248 16.79 1.73 22.96
CA GLN A 248 17.88 2.57 22.44
C GLN A 248 19.16 2.45 23.28
N GLU A 249 19.04 2.48 24.62
CA GLU A 249 20.18 2.27 25.51
C GLU A 249 20.85 0.90 25.29
N ILE A 250 20.06 -0.15 25.10
CA ILE A 250 20.57 -1.48 24.79
C ILE A 250 21.32 -1.48 23.44
N LEU A 251 20.76 -0.82 22.40
CA LEU A 251 21.41 -0.73 21.09
C LEU A 251 22.71 0.06 21.10
N LEU A 252 22.89 1.02 22.00
CA LEU A 252 24.18 1.71 22.19
C LEU A 252 25.28 0.76 22.68
N ILE A 253 24.91 -0.27 23.45
CA ILE A 253 25.85 -1.24 24.01
C ILE A 253 25.99 -2.46 23.07
N LYS A 254 24.87 -2.90 22.48
CA LYS A 254 24.75 -4.08 21.62
C LYS A 254 23.94 -3.75 20.37
N PRO A 255 24.55 -3.18 19.32
CA PRO A 255 23.85 -2.70 18.11
C PRO A 255 23.09 -3.79 17.33
N GLU A 256 23.52 -5.06 17.43
CA GLU A 256 22.93 -6.21 16.76
C GLU A 256 21.71 -6.79 17.49
N THR A 257 21.29 -6.22 18.62
CA THR A 257 20.15 -6.72 19.39
C THR A 257 18.88 -6.61 18.58
N GLN A 258 18.17 -7.72 18.45
CA GLN A 258 16.83 -7.76 17.84
C GLN A 258 15.77 -7.78 18.93
N PHE A 259 14.79 -6.92 18.80
CA PHE A 259 13.64 -6.84 19.69
C PHE A 259 12.41 -7.43 19.03
N GLU A 260 11.56 -8.10 19.82
CA GLU A 260 10.21 -8.43 19.38
C GLU A 260 9.46 -7.13 19.07
N ARG A 261 8.75 -7.11 17.93
CA ARG A 261 8.07 -5.90 17.47
C ARG A 261 6.78 -5.64 18.25
N ILE A 262 6.62 -4.40 18.67
CA ILE A 262 5.40 -3.90 19.30
C ILE A 262 4.57 -3.20 18.24
N TYR A 263 3.31 -3.60 18.08
CA TYR A 263 2.37 -2.94 17.21
C TYR A 263 1.33 -2.17 18.03
N ILE A 264 1.13 -0.90 17.70
CA ILE A 264 0.09 -0.05 18.27
C ILE A 264 -0.94 0.21 17.17
N VAL A 265 -2.12 -0.37 17.31
CA VAL A 265 -3.23 -0.22 16.37
C VAL A 265 -4.19 0.83 16.94
N ILE A 266 -4.43 1.90 16.17
CA ILE A 266 -5.35 2.97 16.57
C ILE A 266 -6.50 3.03 15.57
N ASP A 267 -7.72 2.68 16.03
CA ASP A 267 -8.93 2.79 15.23
C ASP A 267 -9.49 4.21 15.29
N GLU A 268 -9.68 4.83 14.14
CA GLU A 268 -10.20 6.18 13.98
C GLU A 268 -9.42 7.26 14.76
N LEU A 269 -8.21 7.53 14.29
CA LEU A 269 -7.31 8.54 14.87
C LEU A 269 -8.00 9.90 15.07
N LEU A 270 -8.84 10.32 14.11
CA LEU A 270 -9.56 11.57 14.18
C LEU A 270 -10.54 11.64 15.38
N ALA A 271 -11.18 10.52 15.75
CA ALA A 271 -12.10 10.47 16.86
C ALA A 271 -11.43 10.70 18.22
N LEU A 272 -10.14 10.34 18.36
CA LEU A 272 -9.36 10.62 19.57
C LEU A 272 -9.05 12.11 19.74
N VAL A 273 -8.87 12.80 18.64
CA VAL A 273 -8.39 14.20 18.62
C VAL A 273 -9.55 15.19 18.65
N GLN A 274 -10.64 14.86 17.95
CA GLN A 274 -11.84 15.71 17.92
C GLN A 274 -12.57 15.67 19.27
N GLY A 275 -12.84 16.86 19.81
CA GLY A 275 -13.58 17.00 21.09
C GLY A 275 -12.72 16.83 22.34
N SER A 276 -11.44 16.53 22.24
CA SER A 276 -10.50 16.56 23.36
C SER A 276 -9.96 17.96 23.65
N SER A 277 -9.52 18.18 24.88
CA SER A 277 -8.88 19.45 25.25
C SER A 277 -7.60 19.70 24.43
N LYS A 278 -7.26 20.95 24.20
CA LYS A 278 -6.06 21.34 23.47
C LYS A 278 -4.80 20.70 24.05
N GLN A 279 -4.65 20.74 25.38
CA GLN A 279 -3.48 20.18 26.06
C GLN A 279 -3.35 18.66 25.89
N ALA A 280 -4.46 17.91 26.05
CA ALA A 280 -4.46 16.45 25.91
C ALA A 280 -4.15 16.02 24.46
N ARG A 281 -4.66 16.76 23.48
CA ARG A 281 -4.42 16.56 22.06
C ARG A 281 -2.97 16.84 21.68
N GLU A 282 -2.38 17.95 22.17
CA GLU A 282 -0.98 18.27 21.92
C GLU A 282 -0.04 17.22 22.52
N ALA A 283 -0.32 16.76 23.74
CA ALA A 283 0.43 15.67 24.36
C ALA A 283 0.34 14.38 23.54
N PHE A 284 -0.86 13.98 23.11
CA PHE A 284 -1.07 12.82 22.24
C PHE A 284 -0.24 12.92 20.95
N SER A 285 -0.31 14.09 20.30
CA SER A 285 0.40 14.38 19.06
C SER A 285 1.93 14.28 19.22
N GLN A 286 2.47 14.78 20.32
CA GLN A 286 3.91 14.71 20.61
C GLN A 286 4.36 13.27 20.87
N LEU A 287 3.60 12.50 21.67
CA LEU A 287 3.91 11.10 21.96
C LEU A 287 3.86 10.24 20.71
N LEU A 288 2.82 10.42 19.89
CA LEU A 288 2.69 9.73 18.60
C LEU A 288 3.83 10.09 17.65
N GLY A 289 4.21 11.38 17.60
CA GLY A 289 5.35 11.87 16.82
C GLY A 289 6.67 11.23 17.23
N THR A 290 6.93 11.13 18.53
CA THR A 290 8.14 10.48 19.07
C THR A 290 8.21 9.01 18.65
N ILE A 291 7.11 8.27 18.77
CA ILE A 291 7.06 6.85 18.34
C ILE A 291 7.28 6.74 16.83
N ALA A 292 6.66 7.61 16.04
CA ALA A 292 6.80 7.57 14.60
C ALA A 292 8.25 7.84 14.14
N LEU A 293 8.93 8.78 14.78
CA LEU A 293 10.30 9.16 14.42
C LEU A 293 11.35 8.13 14.87
N LEU A 294 11.17 7.54 16.05
CA LEU A 294 12.20 6.71 16.71
C LEU A 294 11.87 5.21 16.72
N GLY A 295 10.62 4.83 16.37
CA GLY A 295 10.14 3.45 16.45
C GLY A 295 10.85 2.47 15.52
N ARG A 296 11.40 2.93 14.40
CA ARG A 296 12.07 2.07 13.41
C ARG A 296 13.22 1.26 14.00
N GLN A 297 14.13 1.90 14.69
CA GLN A 297 15.32 1.25 15.27
C GLN A 297 14.97 0.34 16.46
N THR A 298 13.90 0.67 17.16
CA THR A 298 13.48 -0.01 18.39
C THR A 298 12.38 -1.03 18.18
N ASN A 299 12.02 -1.33 16.92
CA ASN A 299 10.96 -2.27 16.55
C ASN A 299 9.59 -1.92 17.19
N ILE A 300 9.18 -0.66 17.08
CA ILE A 300 7.84 -0.19 17.50
C ILE A 300 7.12 0.40 16.29
N SER A 301 5.95 -0.13 15.99
CA SER A 301 5.20 0.17 14.77
C SER A 301 3.81 0.70 15.08
N LEU A 302 3.36 1.69 14.31
CA LEU A 302 2.01 2.23 14.35
C LEU A 302 1.20 1.68 13.19
N ILE A 303 -0.05 1.27 13.46
CA ILE A 303 -1.07 0.96 12.45
C ILE A 303 -2.24 1.91 12.73
N LEU A 304 -2.35 2.92 11.89
CA LEU A 304 -3.27 4.04 12.08
C LEU A 304 -4.43 3.94 11.10
N LEU A 305 -5.66 4.00 11.62
CA LEU A 305 -6.87 4.10 10.83
C LEU A 305 -7.49 5.48 10.99
N SER A 306 -7.92 6.06 9.89
CA SER A 306 -8.69 7.30 9.90
C SER A 306 -9.46 7.47 8.59
N GLN A 307 -10.54 8.26 8.64
CA GLN A 307 -11.22 8.69 7.42
C GLN A 307 -10.38 9.72 6.66
N ARG A 308 -9.58 10.53 7.38
CA ARG A 308 -8.67 11.53 6.83
C ARG A 308 -7.37 11.53 7.63
N PHE A 309 -6.30 11.86 6.95
CA PHE A 309 -4.96 12.02 7.50
C PHE A 309 -4.43 13.45 7.32
N ASP A 310 -5.31 14.45 7.46
CA ASP A 310 -4.93 15.86 7.49
C ASP A 310 -4.20 16.23 8.79
N ALA A 311 -3.79 17.48 8.92
CA ALA A 311 -3.11 17.96 10.13
C ALA A 311 -3.97 17.81 11.39
N THR A 312 -5.30 17.88 11.27
CA THR A 312 -6.22 17.73 12.39
C THR A 312 -6.14 16.34 13.01
N ALA A 313 -6.05 15.29 12.19
CA ALA A 313 -5.94 13.91 12.67
C ALA A 313 -4.70 13.67 13.54
N PHE A 314 -3.66 14.46 13.34
CA PHE A 314 -2.42 14.40 14.12
C PHE A 314 -2.27 15.50 15.17
N GLY A 315 -3.37 16.19 15.53
CA GLY A 315 -3.31 17.29 16.50
C GLY A 315 -2.44 18.48 16.07
N GLY A 316 -2.19 18.62 14.77
CA GLY A 316 -1.37 19.68 14.17
C GLY A 316 0.06 19.26 13.77
N ASN A 317 0.56 18.09 14.24
CA ASN A 317 1.90 17.61 13.90
C ASN A 317 1.87 16.63 12.72
N THR A 318 2.30 17.08 11.56
CA THR A 318 2.30 16.27 10.33
C THR A 318 3.54 15.37 10.17
N ALA A 319 4.54 15.49 11.06
CA ALA A 319 5.77 14.70 10.97
C ALA A 319 5.51 13.18 11.04
N VAL A 320 4.48 12.75 11.78
CA VAL A 320 4.04 11.34 11.83
C VAL A 320 3.74 10.81 10.43
N ARG A 321 3.05 11.59 9.61
CA ARG A 321 2.62 11.21 8.26
C ARG A 321 3.79 10.90 7.33
N GLU A 322 4.90 11.63 7.49
CA GLU A 322 6.11 11.46 6.68
C GLU A 322 6.86 10.15 7.01
N GLN A 323 6.62 9.59 8.20
CA GLN A 323 7.24 8.34 8.64
C GLN A 323 6.44 7.10 8.21
N ILE A 324 5.24 7.28 7.67
CA ILE A 324 4.40 6.18 7.22
C ILE A 324 4.89 5.68 5.86
N ASN A 325 5.33 4.43 5.80
CA ASN A 325 5.86 3.83 4.58
C ASN A 325 4.99 2.72 3.98
N CYS A 326 3.87 2.37 4.64
CA CYS A 326 2.81 1.57 4.04
C CYS A 326 1.48 2.34 4.14
N ILE A 327 0.87 2.65 3.00
CA ILE A 327 -0.31 3.49 2.91
C ILE A 327 -1.38 2.76 2.12
N CYS A 328 -2.55 2.56 2.72
CA CYS A 328 -3.71 1.99 2.08
C CYS A 328 -4.82 3.05 2.00
N ILE A 329 -5.32 3.33 0.81
CA ILE A 329 -6.46 4.22 0.60
C ILE A 329 -7.58 3.37 0.00
N LEU A 330 -8.66 3.17 0.77
CA LEU A 330 -9.81 2.34 0.38
C LEU A 330 -10.99 3.19 -0.07
N GLY A 331 -11.68 2.72 -1.09
CA GLY A 331 -12.81 3.40 -1.72
C GLY A 331 -12.36 4.26 -2.90
N GLU A 332 -12.87 5.47 -2.98
CA GLU A 332 -12.59 6.39 -4.07
C GLU A 332 -11.14 6.88 -4.04
N VAL A 333 -10.45 6.71 -5.15
CA VAL A 333 -9.06 7.14 -5.34
C VAL A 333 -9.04 8.32 -6.31
N ASN A 334 -8.79 9.50 -5.77
CA ASN A 334 -8.67 10.75 -6.53
C ASN A 334 -7.68 11.71 -5.85
N ALA A 335 -7.41 12.84 -6.46
CA ALA A 335 -6.48 13.83 -5.93
C ALA A 335 -6.83 14.27 -4.49
N ASN A 336 -8.12 14.41 -4.16
CA ASN A 336 -8.57 14.83 -2.82
C ASN A 336 -8.36 13.75 -1.76
N THR A 337 -8.63 12.49 -2.06
CA THR A 337 -8.45 11.38 -1.11
C THR A 337 -6.98 11.05 -0.90
N CYS A 338 -6.14 11.31 -1.89
CA CYS A 338 -4.71 11.01 -1.88
C CYS A 338 -3.84 12.18 -1.36
N GLN A 339 -4.34 13.41 -1.35
CA GLN A 339 -3.55 14.64 -1.15
C GLN A 339 -2.66 14.65 0.12
N PHE A 340 -3.11 14.02 1.20
CA PHE A 340 -2.36 14.04 2.46
C PHE A 340 -1.36 12.90 2.61
N LEU A 341 -1.70 11.71 2.11
CA LEU A 341 -0.86 10.52 2.25
C LEU A 341 0.02 10.28 1.02
N LEU A 342 -0.40 10.71 -0.16
CA LEU A 342 0.27 10.52 -1.43
C LEU A 342 0.36 11.83 -2.24
N PRO A 343 0.90 12.93 -1.67
CA PRO A 343 0.79 14.26 -2.27
C PRO A 343 1.48 14.42 -3.63
N ASN A 344 2.46 13.56 -3.92
CA ASN A 344 3.25 13.62 -5.15
C ASN A 344 2.95 12.47 -6.12
N THR A 345 1.85 11.74 -5.88
CA THR A 345 1.48 10.60 -6.72
C THR A 345 0.43 11.03 -7.73
N ASN A 346 0.70 10.82 -9.01
CA ASN A 346 -0.34 10.93 -10.02
C ASN A 346 -1.20 9.66 -9.96
N VAL A 347 -2.45 9.83 -9.54
CA VAL A 347 -3.43 8.74 -9.40
C VAL A 347 -4.44 8.70 -10.56
N ASP A 348 -4.38 9.64 -11.51
CA ASP A 348 -5.36 9.79 -12.59
C ASP A 348 -5.39 8.57 -13.54
N ASN A 349 -4.28 7.84 -13.61
CA ASN A 349 -4.15 6.65 -14.46
C ASN A 349 -4.32 5.33 -13.71
N ILE A 350 -4.70 5.36 -12.43
CA ILE A 350 -4.92 4.16 -11.63
C ILE A 350 -6.41 3.84 -11.63
N VAL A 351 -6.78 2.75 -12.31
CA VAL A 351 -8.16 2.26 -12.31
C VAL A 351 -8.33 1.26 -11.16
N VAL A 352 -9.19 1.59 -10.22
CA VAL A 352 -9.53 0.73 -9.09
C VAL A 352 -10.88 0.06 -9.35
N PRO A 353 -10.97 -1.29 -9.23
CA PRO A 353 -12.26 -1.97 -9.36
C PRO A 353 -13.27 -1.47 -8.32
N ALA A 354 -14.54 -1.34 -8.72
CA ALA A 354 -15.61 -0.97 -7.79
C ALA A 354 -15.84 -2.08 -6.74
N GLY A 355 -16.12 -1.68 -5.49
CA GLY A 355 -16.49 -2.61 -4.43
C GLY A 355 -15.88 -2.25 -3.06
N ILE A 356 -16.39 -2.92 -2.02
CA ILE A 356 -15.87 -2.76 -0.66
C ILE A 356 -14.50 -3.40 -0.54
N GLY A 357 -13.57 -2.72 0.13
CA GLY A 357 -12.20 -3.19 0.30
C GLY A 357 -11.35 -3.08 -0.96
N THR A 358 -11.72 -2.20 -1.89
CA THR A 358 -10.92 -1.86 -3.05
C THR A 358 -10.31 -0.47 -2.87
N GLY A 359 -9.18 -0.24 -3.50
CA GLY A 359 -8.47 1.03 -3.37
C GLY A 359 -7.06 0.95 -3.94
N ILE A 360 -6.13 1.66 -3.35
CA ILE A 360 -4.70 1.57 -3.68
C ILE A 360 -3.85 1.32 -2.44
N ILE A 361 -2.72 0.69 -2.65
CA ILE A 361 -1.67 0.52 -1.64
C ILE A 361 -0.35 1.06 -2.17
N LYS A 362 0.37 1.77 -1.28
CA LYS A 362 1.79 2.10 -1.45
C LYS A 362 2.58 1.42 -0.34
N PHE A 363 3.62 0.70 -0.69
CA PHE A 363 4.52 0.06 0.29
C PHE A 363 5.93 -0.08 -0.27
N THR A 364 6.88 -0.33 0.63
CA THR A 364 8.27 -0.60 0.28
C THR A 364 8.52 -2.10 0.34
N ASP A 365 9.07 -2.68 -0.71
CA ASP A 365 9.39 -4.10 -0.80
C ASP A 365 10.71 -4.48 -0.09
N SER A 366 11.05 -5.77 -0.15
CA SER A 366 12.29 -6.30 0.42
C SER A 366 13.57 -5.75 -0.22
N GLU A 367 13.48 -5.24 -1.45
CA GLU A 367 14.59 -4.60 -2.18
C GLU A 367 14.62 -3.07 -1.99
N HIS A 368 13.82 -2.55 -1.04
CA HIS A 368 13.65 -1.11 -0.76
C HIS A 368 13.06 -0.29 -1.91
N ARG A 369 12.37 -0.94 -2.84
CA ARG A 369 11.63 -0.26 -3.89
C ARG A 369 10.24 0.09 -3.39
N THR A 370 9.78 1.29 -3.73
CA THR A 370 8.42 1.72 -3.41
C THR A 370 7.49 1.36 -4.57
N HIS A 371 6.44 0.62 -4.25
CA HIS A 371 5.39 0.24 -5.19
C HIS A 371 4.08 0.95 -4.87
N ILE A 372 3.36 1.31 -5.93
CA ILE A 372 1.98 1.78 -5.85
C ILE A 372 1.16 0.90 -6.78
N MET A 373 0.09 0.29 -6.25
CA MET A 373 -0.74 -0.61 -7.04
C MET A 373 -2.19 -0.60 -6.57
N PRO A 374 -3.14 -1.06 -7.39
CA PRO A 374 -4.49 -1.33 -6.92
C PRO A 374 -4.48 -2.33 -5.76
N LEU A 375 -5.32 -2.09 -4.75
CA LEU A 375 -5.51 -2.95 -3.59
C LEU A 375 -6.93 -3.54 -3.60
N LEU A 376 -7.01 -4.86 -3.45
CA LEU A 376 -8.24 -5.58 -3.18
C LEU A 376 -8.04 -6.35 -1.87
N THR A 377 -8.54 -5.81 -0.78
CA THR A 377 -8.31 -6.40 0.56
C THR A 377 -8.87 -7.82 0.63
N PRO A 378 -8.23 -8.74 1.36
CA PRO A 378 -8.66 -10.11 1.50
C PRO A 378 -10.11 -10.25 1.98
N THR A 379 -10.80 -11.26 1.50
CA THR A 379 -12.04 -11.75 2.09
C THR A 379 -11.77 -13.10 2.76
N TYR A 380 -12.27 -13.27 3.97
CA TYR A 380 -11.98 -14.46 4.76
C TYR A 380 -13.17 -14.89 5.62
N THR A 381 -13.21 -16.17 5.94
CA THR A 381 -14.16 -16.75 6.87
C THR A 381 -13.41 -17.22 8.12
N ILE A 382 -13.90 -16.79 9.28
CA ILE A 382 -13.44 -17.32 10.56
C ILE A 382 -14.37 -18.48 10.90
N ARG A 383 -13.87 -19.72 10.86
CA ARG A 383 -14.62 -20.85 11.45
C ARG A 383 -14.60 -20.65 12.96
N LYS A 384 -15.75 -20.35 13.56
CA LYS A 384 -15.94 -20.57 14.99
C LYS A 384 -15.81 -22.07 15.21
N GLU A 385 -14.80 -22.52 15.96
CA GLU A 385 -14.83 -23.87 16.51
C GLU A 385 -16.14 -23.97 17.27
N GLN A 386 -17.02 -24.87 16.82
CA GLN A 386 -18.19 -25.21 17.62
C GLN A 386 -17.62 -25.82 18.90
N SER A 387 -17.72 -25.08 20.00
CA SER A 387 -17.50 -25.61 21.33
C SER A 387 -18.53 -26.73 21.53
N THR A 388 -18.06 -27.97 21.35
CA THR A 388 -18.76 -29.18 21.79
C THR A 388 -18.72 -29.27 23.31
#